data_139ecb1a0063f3d79e00b1f776c30515
#
_entry.id   139ecb1a0063f3d79e00b1f776c30515
#
_cell.length_a   1.000
_cell.length_b   1.000
_cell.length_c   1.000
_cell.angle_alpha   90.00
_cell.angle_beta   90.00
_cell.angle_gamma   90.00
#
_symmetry.space_group_name_H-M   'P 1'
#
loop_
_entity.id
_entity.type
_entity.pdbx_description
1 polymer ?
#
loop_
_entity_poly.entity_id
_entity_poly.type
_entity_poly.pdbx_seq_one_letter_code
_entity_poly.pdbx_strand_id
1 'polypeptide(L)'
;MKFYTSIPESLKPYYKAELNKYRTEYANGNLKSAWNHLERAHIIGQKYPYAHTFVHWKMLEFGIKIKNGKEIIGQIPRLIFGGVKSFVGKIPVGNPGGANVPPLKPFPIEKELQNIFEKAGIELI
;
A
#
# COMPACT_ATOMS: atom_id res chain seq x y z
N MET A 1 21.97 11.09 -0.89
CA MET A 1 20.51 10.92 -0.74
C MET A 1 19.99 9.94 -1.77
N LYS A 2 19.32 8.92 -1.30
CA LYS A 2 18.74 7.91 -2.20
C LYS A 2 17.30 8.27 -2.52
N PHE A 3 16.96 8.36 -3.80
CA PHE A 3 15.59 8.56 -4.25
C PHE A 3 15.00 7.24 -4.68
N TYR A 4 13.90 6.85 -4.03
CA TYR A 4 13.18 5.61 -4.35
C TYR A 4 12.07 5.94 -5.33
N THR A 5 12.35 5.91 -6.64
CA THR A 5 11.36 6.25 -7.66
C THR A 5 10.55 5.04 -8.13
N SER A 6 11.15 3.86 -8.12
CA SER A 6 10.47 2.64 -8.55
C SER A 6 10.75 1.49 -7.60
N ILE A 7 9.82 0.54 -7.56
CA ILE A 7 9.96 -0.63 -6.71
C ILE A 7 11.10 -1.53 -7.24
N PRO A 8 11.99 -2.04 -6.35
CA PRO A 8 13.07 -2.93 -6.77
C PRO A 8 12.55 -4.21 -7.42
N GLU A 9 13.30 -4.72 -8.39
CA GLU A 9 12.92 -5.96 -9.10
C GLU A 9 12.77 -7.14 -8.13
N SER A 10 13.56 -7.18 -7.05
CA SER A 10 13.46 -8.24 -6.04
C SER A 10 12.16 -8.21 -5.25
N LEU A 11 11.56 -7.04 -5.10
CA LEU A 11 10.33 -6.86 -4.32
C LEU A 11 9.07 -6.86 -5.20
N LYS A 12 9.22 -6.51 -6.46
CA LYS A 12 8.11 -6.35 -7.41
C LYS A 12 7.19 -7.56 -7.53
N PRO A 13 7.69 -8.82 -7.59
CA PRO A 13 6.79 -9.98 -7.68
C PRO A 13 5.85 -10.10 -6.50
N TYR A 14 6.31 -9.78 -5.31
CA TYR A 14 5.48 -9.82 -4.10
C TYR A 14 4.41 -8.75 -4.11
N TYR A 15 4.77 -7.54 -4.55
CA TYR A 15 3.83 -6.44 -4.72
C TYR A 15 2.75 -6.79 -5.73
N LYS A 16 3.14 -7.29 -6.90
CA LYS A 16 2.19 -7.70 -7.94
C LYS A 16 1.31 -8.86 -7.51
N ALA A 17 1.85 -9.80 -6.74
CA ALA A 17 1.07 -10.92 -6.22
C ALA A 17 -0.07 -10.44 -5.32
N GLU A 18 0.18 -9.45 -4.45
CA GLU A 18 -0.87 -8.89 -3.60
C GLU A 18 -1.95 -8.19 -4.43
N LEU A 19 -1.56 -7.43 -5.46
CA LEU A 19 -2.53 -6.78 -6.35
C LEU A 19 -3.36 -7.78 -7.14
N ASN A 20 -2.77 -8.89 -7.57
CA ASN A 20 -3.49 -9.96 -8.26
C ASN A 20 -4.48 -10.66 -7.33
N LYS A 21 -4.09 -10.91 -6.09
CA LYS A 21 -4.98 -11.48 -5.08
C LYS A 21 -6.13 -10.53 -4.77
N TYR A 22 -5.86 -9.23 -4.70
CA TYR A 22 -6.91 -8.23 -4.57
C TYR A 22 -7.96 -8.37 -5.68
N ARG A 23 -7.52 -8.44 -6.92
CA ARG A 23 -8.43 -8.56 -8.06
C ARG A 23 -9.28 -9.83 -8.00
N THR A 24 -8.64 -10.94 -7.67
CA THR A 24 -9.32 -12.24 -7.56
C THR A 24 -10.37 -12.22 -6.45
N GLU A 25 -10.00 -11.75 -5.27
CA GLU A 25 -10.90 -11.71 -4.13
C GLU A 25 -12.05 -10.73 -4.37
N TYR A 26 -11.77 -9.59 -4.99
CA TYR A 26 -12.80 -8.63 -5.37
C TYR A 26 -13.80 -9.24 -6.35
N ALA A 27 -13.32 -9.91 -7.38
CA ALA A 27 -14.17 -10.57 -8.38
C ALA A 27 -15.05 -11.66 -7.77
N ASN A 28 -14.56 -12.34 -6.73
CA ASN A 28 -15.30 -13.37 -6.02
C ASN A 28 -16.24 -12.83 -4.94
N GLY A 29 -16.29 -11.50 -4.76
CA GLY A 29 -17.14 -10.88 -3.75
C GLY A 29 -16.56 -10.91 -2.33
N ASN A 30 -15.32 -11.35 -2.16
CA ASN A 30 -14.65 -11.40 -0.86
C ASN A 30 -14.02 -10.05 -0.54
N LEU A 31 -14.84 -9.07 -0.21
CA LEU A 31 -14.41 -7.67 -0.10
C LEU A 31 -13.43 -7.42 1.04
N LYS A 32 -13.62 -8.09 2.17
CA LYS A 32 -12.70 -7.94 3.31
C LYS A 32 -11.31 -8.48 2.97
N SER A 33 -11.24 -9.63 2.33
CA SER A 33 -9.98 -10.22 1.89
C SER A 33 -9.32 -9.37 0.81
N ALA A 34 -10.11 -8.88 -0.15
CA ALA A 34 -9.62 -7.98 -1.18
C ALA A 34 -8.96 -6.74 -0.57
N TRP A 35 -9.62 -6.09 0.37
CA TRP A 35 -9.07 -4.93 1.05
C TRP A 35 -7.77 -5.26 1.77
N ASN A 36 -7.71 -6.39 2.45
CA ASN A 36 -6.51 -6.83 3.16
C ASN A 36 -5.31 -6.96 2.21
N HIS A 37 -5.52 -7.44 1.00
CA HIS A 37 -4.45 -7.52 0.01
C HIS A 37 -4.00 -6.14 -0.48
N LEU A 38 -4.91 -5.16 -0.58
CA LEU A 38 -4.53 -3.78 -0.86
C LEU A 38 -3.67 -3.19 0.26
N GLU A 39 -4.04 -3.46 1.51
CA GLU A 39 -3.25 -3.02 2.65
C GLU A 39 -1.84 -3.60 2.63
N ARG A 40 -1.72 -4.88 2.30
CA ARG A 40 -0.42 -5.55 2.18
C ARG A 40 0.40 -4.96 1.04
N ALA A 41 -0.22 -4.71 -0.11
CA ALA A 41 0.45 -4.05 -1.24
C ALA A 41 0.91 -2.64 -0.86
N HIS A 42 0.11 -1.92 -0.08
CA HIS A 42 0.48 -0.59 0.41
C HIS A 42 1.76 -0.65 1.26
N ILE A 43 1.83 -1.60 2.18
CA ILE A 43 3.00 -1.76 3.04
C ILE A 43 4.24 -2.12 2.23
N ILE A 44 4.10 -3.03 1.27
CA ILE A 44 5.23 -3.46 0.42
C ILE A 44 5.74 -2.31 -0.44
N GLY A 45 4.83 -1.54 -1.04
CA GLY A 45 5.18 -0.49 -2.00
C GLY A 45 5.36 0.89 -1.40
N GLN A 46 5.24 1.03 -0.08
CA GLN A 46 5.11 2.33 0.59
C GLN A 46 6.30 3.29 0.37
N LYS A 47 7.50 2.77 0.25
CA LYS A 47 8.71 3.58 0.03
C LYS A 47 8.87 4.09 -1.40
N TYR A 48 8.08 3.57 -2.33
CA TYR A 48 8.26 3.81 -3.77
C TYR A 48 7.08 4.62 -4.28
N PRO A 49 7.29 5.88 -4.72
CA PRO A 49 6.19 6.79 -5.02
C PRO A 49 5.15 6.25 -6.00
N TYR A 50 5.58 5.61 -7.07
CA TYR A 50 4.65 5.09 -8.07
C TYR A 50 3.83 3.91 -7.53
N ALA A 51 4.49 2.97 -6.86
CA ALA A 51 3.81 1.82 -6.26
C ALA A 51 2.84 2.27 -5.15
N HIS A 52 3.28 3.20 -4.32
CA HIS A 52 2.48 3.77 -3.23
C HIS A 52 1.24 4.48 -3.77
N THR A 53 1.43 5.37 -4.73
CA THR A 53 0.34 6.12 -5.35
C THR A 53 -0.66 5.20 -6.05
N PHE A 54 -0.17 4.17 -6.73
CA PHE A 54 -1.03 3.21 -7.42
C PHE A 54 -1.94 2.48 -6.45
N VAL A 55 -1.44 2.06 -5.29
CA VAL A 55 -2.27 1.39 -4.28
C VAL A 55 -3.35 2.32 -3.74
N HIS A 56 -3.00 3.58 -3.46
CA HIS A 56 -4.01 4.56 -3.02
C HIS A 56 -5.08 4.79 -4.09
N TRP A 57 -4.70 4.78 -5.36
CA TRP A 57 -5.66 4.84 -6.45
C TRP A 57 -6.61 3.65 -6.40
N LYS A 58 -6.09 2.46 -6.19
CA LYS A 58 -6.92 1.25 -6.07
C LYS A 58 -7.81 1.29 -4.82
N MET A 59 -7.31 1.84 -3.73
CA MET A 59 -8.11 2.03 -2.51
C MET A 59 -9.27 3.00 -2.74
N LEU A 60 -9.02 4.07 -3.50
CA LEU A 60 -10.07 5.01 -3.88
C LEU A 60 -11.13 4.32 -4.76
N GLU A 61 -10.70 3.58 -5.79
CA GLU A 61 -11.61 2.81 -6.64
C GLU A 61 -12.46 1.85 -5.81
N PHE A 62 -11.84 1.13 -4.88
CA PHE A 62 -12.55 0.21 -4.00
C PHE A 62 -13.60 0.94 -3.17
N GLY A 63 -13.23 2.08 -2.57
CA GLY A 63 -14.15 2.89 -1.78
C GLY A 63 -15.35 3.37 -2.59
N ILE A 64 -15.13 3.79 -3.83
CA ILE A 64 -16.20 4.21 -4.74
C ILE A 64 -17.13 3.03 -5.04
N LYS A 65 -16.57 1.87 -5.37
CA LYS A 65 -17.35 0.68 -5.73
C LYS A 65 -18.20 0.16 -4.58
N ILE A 66 -17.71 0.20 -3.36
CA ILE A 66 -18.49 -0.23 -2.18
C ILE A 66 -19.29 0.92 -1.55
N LYS A 67 -19.23 2.12 -2.15
CA LYS A 67 -19.93 3.33 -1.69
C LYS A 67 -19.57 3.72 -0.26
N ASN A 68 -18.30 3.61 0.10
CA ASN A 68 -17.80 4.02 1.40
C ASN A 68 -17.26 5.45 1.34
N GLY A 69 -18.09 6.42 1.74
CA GLY A 69 -17.75 7.84 1.68
C GLY A 69 -16.55 8.23 2.53
N LYS A 70 -16.38 7.60 3.69
CA LYS A 70 -15.25 7.87 4.58
C LYS A 70 -13.93 7.46 3.91
N GLU A 71 -13.91 6.31 3.25
CA GLU A 71 -12.73 5.84 2.55
C GLU A 71 -12.43 6.73 1.33
N ILE A 72 -13.45 7.14 0.58
CA ILE A 72 -13.29 8.05 -0.57
C ILE A 72 -12.64 9.36 -0.13
N ILE A 73 -13.22 10.01 0.88
CA ILE A 73 -12.72 11.29 1.39
C ILE A 73 -11.30 11.14 1.95
N GLY A 74 -11.02 10.04 2.65
CA GLY A 74 -9.70 9.83 3.23
C GLY A 74 -8.63 9.53 2.21
N GLN A 75 -8.96 8.88 1.09
CA GLN A 75 -7.97 8.53 0.08
C GLN A 75 -7.59 9.70 -0.84
N ILE A 76 -8.48 10.66 -1.06
CA ILE A 76 -8.16 11.80 -1.93
C ILE A 76 -6.90 12.56 -1.49
N PRO A 77 -6.78 13.01 -0.22
CA PRO A 77 -5.53 13.65 0.21
C PRO A 77 -4.32 12.73 0.14
N ARG A 78 -4.49 11.44 0.48
CA ARG A 78 -3.40 10.47 0.43
C ARG A 78 -2.89 10.28 -0.98
N LEU A 79 -3.78 10.30 -1.96
CA LEU A 79 -3.42 10.17 -3.37
C LEU A 79 -2.64 11.40 -3.86
N ILE A 80 -3.07 12.59 -3.44
CA ILE A 80 -2.42 13.84 -3.86
C ILE A 80 -1.03 13.99 -3.22
N PHE A 81 -0.90 13.71 -1.93
CA PHE A 81 0.32 14.01 -1.15
C PHE A 81 1.20 12.81 -0.83
N GLY A 82 0.66 11.58 -0.94
CA GLY A 82 1.37 10.36 -0.55
C GLY A 82 2.67 10.15 -1.32
N GLY A 83 2.65 10.38 -2.63
CA GLY A 83 3.83 10.23 -3.46
C GLY A 83 4.92 11.24 -3.11
N VAL A 84 4.52 12.48 -2.79
CA VAL A 84 5.46 13.54 -2.37
C VAL A 84 6.17 13.14 -1.08
N LYS A 85 5.44 12.57 -0.11
CA LYS A 85 6.04 12.13 1.15
C LYS A 85 7.05 11.01 0.95
N SER A 86 6.80 10.11 0.02
CA SER A 86 7.75 9.05 -0.33
C SER A 86 9.05 9.63 -0.89
N PHE A 87 8.97 10.74 -1.62
CA PHE A 87 10.17 11.42 -2.11
C PHE A 87 10.95 12.13 -1.00
N VAL A 88 10.27 12.70 -0.01
CA VAL A 88 10.95 13.46 1.06
C VAL A 88 11.35 12.59 2.27
N GLY A 89 11.06 11.29 2.23
CA GLY A 89 11.68 10.33 3.14
C GLY A 89 11.00 10.09 4.48
N LYS A 90 9.92 10.78 4.83
CA LYS A 90 9.16 10.45 6.05
C LYS A 90 8.07 9.44 5.72
N ILE A 91 8.40 8.18 5.96
CA ILE A 91 7.52 7.07 5.61
C ILE A 91 7.02 6.41 6.89
N PRO A 92 5.70 6.36 7.13
CA PRO A 92 5.13 5.66 8.29
C PRO A 92 5.13 4.15 8.05
N VAL A 93 6.30 3.53 8.21
CA VAL A 93 6.53 2.12 7.91
C VAL A 93 5.48 1.23 8.56
N GLY A 94 4.90 0.32 7.79
CA GLY A 94 3.88 -0.60 8.27
C GLY A 94 2.46 -0.05 8.23
N ASN A 95 2.27 1.23 7.90
CA ASN A 95 0.92 1.80 7.81
C ASN A 95 0.15 1.14 6.66
N PRO A 96 -1.06 0.60 6.92
CA PRO A 96 -1.83 -0.07 5.88
C PRO A 96 -2.49 0.84 4.85
N GLY A 97 -2.55 2.15 5.09
CA GLY A 97 -2.97 3.13 4.10
C GLY A 97 -4.46 3.47 4.06
N GLY A 98 -5.31 2.74 4.77
CA GLY A 98 -6.74 3.00 4.78
C GLY A 98 -7.13 4.26 5.54
N ALA A 99 -8.31 4.80 5.23
CA ALA A 99 -8.83 6.01 5.88
C ALA A 99 -9.17 5.80 7.37
N ASN A 100 -9.26 4.55 7.80
CA ASN A 100 -9.57 4.19 9.18
C ASN A 100 -8.36 4.28 10.12
N VAL A 101 -7.18 4.62 9.61
CA VAL A 101 -5.96 4.75 10.42
C VAL A 101 -5.32 6.11 10.18
N PRO A 102 -4.57 6.67 11.16
CA PRO A 102 -3.86 7.93 10.96
C PRO A 102 -2.83 7.80 9.82
N PRO A 103 -2.77 8.76 8.88
CA PRO A 103 -1.95 8.59 7.67
C PRO A 103 -0.44 8.56 7.90
N LEU A 104 0.04 9.10 9.02
CA LEU A 104 1.48 9.21 9.28
C LEU A 104 1.95 8.31 10.42
N LYS A 105 1.07 7.49 10.98
CA LYS A 105 1.43 6.63 12.10
C LYS A 105 2.07 5.34 11.59
N PRO A 106 3.26 4.96 12.07
CA PRO A 106 3.82 3.64 11.76
C PRO A 106 3.06 2.55 12.53
N PHE A 107 3.04 1.35 11.97
CA PHE A 107 2.42 0.17 12.56
C PHE A 107 3.39 -0.99 12.53
N PRO A 108 3.26 -1.96 13.45
CA PRO A 108 4.04 -3.19 13.39
C PRO A 108 3.78 -3.92 12.06
N ILE A 109 4.83 -4.48 11.46
CA ILE A 109 4.72 -5.24 10.23
C ILE A 109 4.56 -6.71 10.56
N GLU A 110 3.57 -7.37 9.96
CA GLU A 110 3.35 -8.80 10.11
C GLU A 110 4.60 -9.60 9.75
N LYS A 111 4.82 -10.70 10.43
CA LYS A 111 5.98 -11.57 10.22
C LYS A 111 6.11 -12.00 8.76
N GLU A 112 5.00 -12.34 8.13
CA GLU A 112 4.99 -12.75 6.72
C GLU A 112 5.52 -11.65 5.79
N LEU A 113 5.12 -10.40 6.03
CA LEU A 113 5.62 -9.26 5.26
C LEU A 113 7.09 -8.96 5.57
N GLN A 114 7.50 -9.09 6.83
CA GLN A 114 8.90 -8.96 7.21
C GLN A 114 9.76 -9.96 6.43
N ASN A 115 9.28 -11.20 6.32
CA ASN A 115 9.99 -12.24 5.58
C ASN A 115 10.12 -11.90 4.09
N ILE A 116 9.09 -11.28 3.51
CA ILE A 116 9.13 -10.81 2.12
C ILE A 116 10.24 -9.78 1.92
N PHE A 117 10.30 -8.78 2.79
CA PHE A 117 11.35 -7.76 2.72
C PHE A 117 12.74 -8.37 2.89
N GLU A 118 12.88 -9.29 3.84
CA GLU A 118 14.14 -9.98 4.08
C GLU A 118 14.60 -10.78 2.86
N LYS A 119 13.69 -11.56 2.25
CA LYS A 119 14.00 -12.32 1.04
C LYS A 119 14.37 -11.42 -0.14
N ALA A 120 13.77 -10.25 -0.20
CA ALA A 120 14.07 -9.28 -1.26
C ALA A 120 15.36 -8.48 -0.99
N GLY A 121 15.96 -8.64 0.18
CA GLY A 121 17.17 -7.90 0.56
C GLY A 121 16.91 -6.44 0.89
N ILE A 122 15.71 -6.11 1.35
CA ILE A 122 15.30 -4.74 1.63
C ILE A 122 15.25 -4.52 3.14
N GLU A 123 15.96 -3.48 3.60
CA GLU A 123 15.90 -3.05 4.99
C GLU A 123 14.62 -2.26 5.26
N LEU A 124 14.03 -2.49 6.43
CA LEU A 124 12.77 -1.87 6.81
C LEU A 124 12.91 -0.50 7.47
N ILE A 125 14.13 -0.04 7.64
CA ILE A 125 14.39 1.24 8.31
C ILE A 125 14.58 2.34 7.32
#